data_c8c3d610beaba927a5a4a549e156f72b
#
_entry.id   c8c3d610beaba927a5a4a549e156f72b
#
_cell.length_a   1.000
_cell.length_b   1.000
_cell.length_c   1.000
_cell.angle_alpha   90.00
_cell.angle_beta   90.00
_cell.angle_gamma   90.00
#
_symmetry.space_group_name_H-M   'P 1'
#
loop_
_entity.id
_entity.type
_entity.pdbx_description
1 polymer ?
#
loop_
_entity_poly.entity_id
_entity_poly.type
_entity_poly.pdbx_seq_one_letter_code
_entity_poly.pdbx_strand_id
1 'polypeptide(L)'
;GLAIGDRVVVTLIRSCGNCTNCKQGQPTICMTEYDGTNGPLKTSRGGTLMQAMACGAFAEKVVVDKSQIVKVSSKISYEAAALMACGVITGIGAVVNAAKIKPGQDVIIIGAGGVGLNAIQGARLAGARRIIAVDLSEEKLNIAIEFGATDGILGTKGSPWKLAKEKLGGGADAVFVSVGAVSVYDTAPLYLAQGGQVVMLGMTKTNELA
;
A
#
# COMPACT_ATOMS: atom_id res chain seq x y z
N GLY A 1 14.90 16.91 -15.02
CA GLY A 1 15.61 16.96 -13.75
C GLY A 1 14.83 17.78 -12.72
N LEU A 2 15.28 17.78 -11.47
CA LEU A 2 14.72 18.60 -10.40
C LEU A 2 15.35 19.99 -10.42
N ALA A 3 14.54 21.01 -10.13
CA ALA A 3 14.96 22.40 -9.99
C ALA A 3 14.50 22.97 -8.66
N ILE A 4 15.15 24.03 -8.19
CA ILE A 4 14.71 24.77 -7.00
C ILE A 4 13.32 25.34 -7.28
N GLY A 5 12.41 25.18 -6.31
CA GLY A 5 11.00 25.57 -6.43
C GLY A 5 10.08 24.50 -7.01
N ASP A 6 10.62 23.36 -7.43
CA ASP A 6 9.76 22.25 -7.86
C ASP A 6 8.91 21.70 -6.72
N ARG A 7 7.65 21.43 -7.01
CA ARG A 7 6.76 20.67 -6.11
C ARG A 7 7.11 19.19 -6.22
N VAL A 8 7.37 18.57 -5.08
CA VAL A 8 7.84 17.17 -5.03
C VAL A 8 7.06 16.35 -4.00
N VAL A 9 7.01 15.05 -4.23
CA VAL A 9 6.65 14.03 -3.22
C VAL A 9 7.93 13.34 -2.78
N VAL A 10 8.06 13.13 -1.49
CA VAL A 10 9.15 12.36 -0.88
C VAL A 10 8.62 11.02 -0.42
N THR A 11 9.23 9.92 -0.85
CA THR A 11 8.91 8.55 -0.41
C THR A 11 9.97 8.01 0.53
N LEU A 12 9.60 7.05 1.34
CA LEU A 12 10.54 6.34 2.23
C LEU A 12 11.49 5.40 1.45
N ILE A 13 11.16 5.05 0.21
CA ILE A 13 11.93 4.09 -0.59
C ILE A 13 13.15 4.78 -1.17
N ARG A 14 14.33 4.41 -0.64
CA ARG A 14 15.63 4.87 -1.11
C ARG A 14 16.30 3.81 -1.95
N SER A 15 17.02 4.21 -3.00
CA SER A 15 17.76 3.28 -3.84
C SER A 15 19.17 3.82 -4.16
N CYS A 16 20.16 2.92 -4.20
CA CYS A 16 21.55 3.30 -4.46
C CYS A 16 21.90 3.43 -5.95
N GLY A 17 21.07 2.90 -6.84
CA GLY A 17 21.31 2.87 -8.29
C GLY A 17 22.38 1.86 -8.77
N ASN A 18 23.16 1.23 -7.87
CA ASN A 18 24.35 0.46 -8.22
C ASN A 18 24.31 -1.03 -7.85
N CYS A 19 23.49 -1.45 -6.86
CA CYS A 19 23.36 -2.85 -6.50
C CYS A 19 22.69 -3.67 -7.61
N THR A 20 22.74 -4.98 -7.52
CA THR A 20 22.19 -5.89 -8.53
C THR A 20 20.71 -5.59 -8.84
N ASN A 21 19.89 -5.43 -7.80
CA ASN A 21 18.47 -5.14 -7.98
C ASN A 21 18.22 -3.80 -8.69
N CYS A 22 18.96 -2.74 -8.30
CA CYS A 22 18.86 -1.45 -8.97
C CYS A 22 19.26 -1.52 -10.45
N LYS A 23 20.35 -2.23 -10.78
CA LYS A 23 20.80 -2.43 -12.17
C LYS A 23 19.82 -3.25 -13.00
N GLN A 24 19.04 -4.11 -12.36
CA GLN A 24 17.95 -4.89 -13.00
C GLN A 24 16.63 -4.12 -13.11
N GLY A 25 16.61 -2.83 -12.77
CA GLY A 25 15.39 -2.01 -12.82
C GLY A 25 14.43 -2.23 -11.64
N GLN A 26 14.91 -2.80 -10.55
CA GLN A 26 14.12 -3.08 -9.34
C GLN A 26 14.60 -2.24 -8.13
N PRO A 27 14.55 -0.90 -8.21
CA PRO A 27 15.08 -0.02 -7.16
C PRO A 27 14.30 -0.11 -5.85
N THR A 28 13.04 -0.54 -5.89
CA THR A 28 12.17 -0.70 -4.72
C THR A 28 12.62 -1.80 -3.75
N ILE A 29 13.44 -2.73 -4.22
CA ILE A 29 14.06 -3.79 -3.43
C ILE A 29 15.58 -3.62 -3.40
N CYS A 30 16.05 -2.37 -3.30
CA CYS A 30 17.46 -2.04 -3.17
C CYS A 30 18.09 -2.78 -1.99
N MET A 31 19.24 -3.42 -2.23
CA MET A 31 19.96 -4.21 -1.22
C MET A 31 20.89 -3.37 -0.34
N THR A 32 21.08 -2.08 -0.65
CA THR A 32 21.96 -1.20 0.12
C THR A 32 21.23 -0.68 1.34
N GLU A 33 21.71 -1.06 2.51
CA GLU A 33 21.19 -0.56 3.77
C GLU A 33 21.44 0.94 3.93
N TYR A 34 20.50 1.64 4.55
CA TYR A 34 20.66 3.02 4.94
C TYR A 34 21.16 3.10 6.39
N ASP A 35 22.37 3.59 6.56
CA ASP A 35 22.89 3.89 7.89
C ASP A 35 22.30 5.22 8.42
N GLY A 36 21.20 5.10 9.18
CA GLY A 36 20.54 6.24 9.80
C GLY A 36 21.39 6.94 10.88
N THR A 37 22.46 6.32 11.35
CA THR A 37 23.34 6.90 12.37
C THR A 37 24.29 7.96 11.77
N ASN A 38 24.55 7.90 10.47
CA ASN A 38 25.36 8.85 9.72
C ASN A 38 24.52 9.83 8.86
N GLY A 39 23.26 10.02 9.26
CA GLY A 39 22.35 10.94 8.59
C GLY A 39 22.82 12.41 8.61
N PRO A 40 22.24 13.25 7.74
CA PRO A 40 22.63 14.66 7.61
C PRO A 40 22.20 15.53 8.78
N LEU A 41 21.31 15.04 9.65
CA LEU A 41 20.75 15.81 10.73
C LEU A 41 21.62 15.71 11.98
N LYS A 42 21.81 16.86 12.65
CA LYS A 42 22.53 16.97 13.92
C LYS A 42 21.65 17.68 14.94
N THR A 43 21.79 17.29 16.19
CA THR A 43 21.23 18.06 17.32
C THR A 43 21.99 19.35 17.50
N SER A 44 21.43 20.33 18.22
CA SER A 44 22.12 21.58 18.56
C SER A 44 23.41 21.35 19.37
N ARG A 45 23.56 20.18 20.01
CA ARG A 45 24.77 19.76 20.76
C ARG A 45 25.75 18.94 19.93
N GLY A 46 25.54 18.83 18.59
CA GLY A 46 26.43 18.11 17.66
C GLY A 46 26.21 16.60 17.58
N GLY A 47 25.29 16.02 18.35
CA GLY A 47 24.94 14.62 18.28
C GLY A 47 24.18 14.29 16.97
N THR A 48 24.33 13.08 16.44
CA THR A 48 23.61 12.63 15.27
C THR A 48 22.13 12.40 15.58
N LEU A 49 21.26 12.88 14.70
CA LEU A 49 19.82 12.66 14.76
C LEU A 49 19.43 11.68 13.65
N MET A 50 18.90 10.52 14.05
CA MET A 50 18.45 9.50 13.11
C MET A 50 17.18 9.95 12.37
N GLN A 51 17.20 9.85 11.04
CA GLN A 51 16.01 10.09 10.22
C GLN A 51 15.16 8.83 10.15
N ALA A 52 14.01 8.84 10.83
CA ALA A 52 13.04 7.75 10.70
C ALA A 52 12.66 7.54 9.22
N MET A 53 12.68 6.28 8.77
CA MET A 53 12.36 5.88 7.39
C MET A 53 13.20 6.61 6.33
N ALA A 54 14.43 7.00 6.66
CA ALA A 54 15.31 7.79 5.80
C ALA A 54 14.71 9.12 5.28
N CYS A 55 13.63 9.59 5.88
CA CYS A 55 12.91 10.81 5.51
C CYS A 55 12.92 11.87 6.60
N GLY A 56 12.59 11.48 7.85
CA GLY A 56 12.43 12.43 8.96
C GLY A 56 11.33 13.47 8.69
N ALA A 57 10.18 13.04 8.15
CA ALA A 57 9.17 13.92 7.56
C ALA A 57 8.34 14.73 8.58
N PHE A 58 8.41 14.44 9.88
CA PHE A 58 7.79 15.28 10.92
C PHE A 58 8.67 16.50 11.23
N ALA A 59 8.91 17.30 10.23
CA ALA A 59 9.75 18.51 10.31
C ALA A 59 9.35 19.50 9.20
N GLU A 60 9.62 20.79 9.42
CA GLU A 60 9.39 21.86 8.43
C GLU A 60 10.28 21.70 7.19
N LYS A 61 11.46 21.10 7.36
CA LYS A 61 12.43 20.84 6.29
C LYS A 61 13.06 19.47 6.47
N VAL A 62 13.29 18.78 5.37
CA VAL A 62 13.92 17.47 5.34
C VAL A 62 15.09 17.46 4.35
N VAL A 63 16.08 16.62 4.65
CA VAL A 63 17.18 16.32 3.70
C VAL A 63 17.08 14.85 3.34
N VAL A 64 16.87 14.57 2.07
CA VAL A 64 16.64 13.20 1.57
C VAL A 64 17.50 12.91 0.35
N ASP A 65 17.68 11.65 0.04
CA ASP A 65 18.37 11.25 -1.19
C ASP A 65 17.49 11.57 -2.41
N LYS A 66 18.13 11.93 -3.52
CA LYS A 66 17.42 12.24 -4.78
C LYS A 66 16.54 11.10 -5.29
N SER A 67 16.88 9.84 -4.96
CA SER A 67 16.10 8.68 -5.34
C SER A 67 14.73 8.59 -4.65
N GLN A 68 14.54 9.34 -3.57
CA GLN A 68 13.29 9.43 -2.81
C GLN A 68 12.36 10.53 -3.30
N ILE A 69 12.77 11.33 -4.28
CA ILE A 69 12.07 12.54 -4.71
C ILE A 69 11.45 12.34 -6.08
N VAL A 70 10.16 12.62 -6.18
CA VAL A 70 9.43 12.62 -7.46
C VAL A 70 8.77 13.99 -7.66
N LYS A 71 9.05 14.64 -8.79
CA LYS A 71 8.37 15.87 -9.18
C LYS A 71 6.91 15.58 -9.52
N VAL A 72 6.02 16.40 -8.99
CA VAL A 72 4.57 16.29 -9.22
C VAL A 72 4.01 17.56 -9.85
N SER A 73 2.89 17.42 -10.55
CA SER A 73 2.20 18.55 -11.16
C SER A 73 1.72 19.56 -10.12
N SER A 74 1.83 20.85 -10.43
CA SER A 74 1.25 21.93 -9.61
C SER A 74 -0.26 21.89 -9.54
N LYS A 75 -0.94 21.11 -10.41
CA LYS A 75 -2.39 20.91 -10.39
C LYS A 75 -2.85 19.98 -9.26
N ILE A 76 -1.92 19.20 -8.65
CA ILE A 76 -2.24 18.32 -7.53
C ILE A 76 -2.11 19.12 -6.24
N SER A 77 -3.11 19.05 -5.35
CA SER A 77 -3.04 19.70 -4.03
C SER A 77 -1.92 19.08 -3.16
N TYR A 78 -1.44 19.80 -2.15
CA TYR A 78 -0.40 19.26 -1.27
C TYR A 78 -0.91 18.06 -0.46
N GLU A 79 -2.17 18.09 -0.06
CA GLU A 79 -2.83 17.01 0.68
C GLU A 79 -2.92 15.74 -0.16
N ALA A 80 -3.35 15.84 -1.42
CA ALA A 80 -3.41 14.71 -2.33
C ALA A 80 -2.00 14.19 -2.66
N ALA A 81 -1.03 15.08 -2.88
CA ALA A 81 0.36 14.70 -3.15
C ALA A 81 0.99 13.95 -1.96
N ALA A 82 0.72 14.38 -0.72
CA ALA A 82 1.24 13.71 0.48
C ALA A 82 0.76 12.26 0.59
N LEU A 83 -0.49 11.97 0.22
CA LEU A 83 -1.05 10.61 0.24
C LEU A 83 -0.36 9.68 -0.77
N MET A 84 0.19 10.22 -1.86
CA MET A 84 0.84 9.43 -2.91
C MET A 84 2.11 8.73 -2.44
N ALA A 85 2.81 9.30 -1.46
CA ALA A 85 4.10 8.79 -1.00
C ALA A 85 4.04 7.41 -0.30
N CYS A 86 2.88 6.98 0.16
CA CYS A 86 2.71 5.71 0.86
C CYS A 86 1.39 5.02 0.50
N GLY A 87 0.26 5.51 1.00
CA GLY A 87 -1.03 4.81 0.91
C GLY A 87 -1.47 4.52 -0.52
N VAL A 88 -1.32 5.50 -1.42
CA VAL A 88 -1.73 5.38 -2.83
C VAL A 88 -0.84 4.38 -3.56
N ILE A 89 0.49 4.55 -3.51
CA ILE A 89 1.42 3.64 -4.20
C ILE A 89 1.36 2.22 -3.63
N THR A 90 1.10 2.07 -2.33
CA THR A 90 0.97 0.75 -1.69
C THR A 90 -0.29 0.04 -2.20
N GLY A 91 -1.44 0.68 -2.13
CA GLY A 91 -2.71 0.07 -2.56
C GLY A 91 -2.75 -0.23 -4.05
N ILE A 92 -2.49 0.77 -4.90
CA ILE A 92 -2.49 0.59 -6.36
C ILE A 92 -1.36 -0.34 -6.78
N GLY A 93 -0.16 -0.18 -6.23
CA GLY A 93 1.00 -1.01 -6.57
C GLY A 93 0.81 -2.49 -6.22
N ALA A 94 0.12 -2.79 -5.13
CA ALA A 94 -0.24 -4.15 -4.77
C ALA A 94 -1.08 -4.83 -5.86
N VAL A 95 -2.05 -4.11 -6.40
CA VAL A 95 -2.94 -4.62 -7.44
C VAL A 95 -2.23 -4.75 -8.79
N VAL A 96 -1.56 -3.68 -9.21
CA VAL A 96 -1.02 -3.56 -10.58
C VAL A 96 0.33 -4.27 -10.72
N ASN A 97 1.21 -4.11 -9.71
CA ASN A 97 2.60 -4.58 -9.82
C ASN A 97 2.82 -5.92 -9.12
N ALA A 98 2.25 -6.13 -7.92
CA ALA A 98 2.45 -7.36 -7.16
C ALA A 98 1.50 -8.46 -7.64
N ALA A 99 0.19 -8.25 -7.52
CA ALA A 99 -0.81 -9.22 -7.96
C ALA A 99 -0.97 -9.30 -9.48
N LYS A 100 -0.66 -8.21 -10.19
CA LYS A 100 -0.80 -8.09 -11.65
C LYS A 100 -2.21 -8.44 -12.14
N ILE A 101 -3.21 -7.89 -11.44
CA ILE A 101 -4.62 -8.12 -11.74
C ILE A 101 -4.92 -7.75 -13.19
N LYS A 102 -5.68 -8.60 -13.84
CA LYS A 102 -6.10 -8.49 -15.24
C LYS A 102 -7.59 -8.20 -15.34
N PRO A 103 -8.04 -7.60 -16.45
CA PRO A 103 -9.47 -7.42 -16.71
C PRO A 103 -10.25 -8.73 -16.58
N GLY A 104 -11.41 -8.66 -15.92
CA GLY A 104 -12.30 -9.79 -15.71
C GLY A 104 -12.02 -10.63 -14.46
N GLN A 105 -10.91 -10.42 -13.76
CA GLN A 105 -10.62 -11.11 -12.50
C GLN A 105 -11.47 -10.58 -11.34
N ASP A 106 -11.70 -11.42 -10.34
CA ASP A 106 -12.41 -11.10 -9.12
C ASP A 106 -11.43 -10.87 -7.98
N VAL A 107 -11.63 -9.79 -7.23
CA VAL A 107 -10.74 -9.44 -6.13
C VAL A 107 -11.52 -9.13 -4.85
N ILE A 108 -10.87 -9.43 -3.72
CA ILE A 108 -11.39 -9.10 -2.39
C ILE A 108 -10.35 -8.23 -1.68
N ILE A 109 -10.82 -7.14 -1.08
CA ILE A 109 -10.00 -6.25 -0.26
C ILE A 109 -10.50 -6.31 1.18
N ILE A 110 -9.66 -6.82 2.09
CA ILE A 110 -9.96 -6.89 3.52
C ILE A 110 -9.35 -5.68 4.22
N GLY A 111 -10.22 -4.82 4.72
CA GLY A 111 -9.90 -3.51 5.27
C GLY A 111 -10.15 -2.38 4.26
N ALA A 112 -11.12 -1.51 4.54
CA ALA A 112 -11.47 -0.34 3.74
C ALA A 112 -10.88 0.96 4.34
N GLY A 113 -9.64 0.89 4.82
CA GLY A 113 -8.84 2.05 5.22
C GLY A 113 -8.12 2.68 4.02
N GLY A 114 -7.21 3.63 4.26
CA GLY A 114 -6.51 4.37 3.20
C GLY A 114 -5.82 3.48 2.17
N VAL A 115 -5.10 2.43 2.58
CA VAL A 115 -4.47 1.48 1.65
C VAL A 115 -5.51 0.64 0.92
N GLY A 116 -6.52 0.13 1.64
CA GLY A 116 -7.58 -0.68 1.04
C GLY A 116 -8.41 0.09 0.00
N LEU A 117 -8.78 1.34 0.28
CA LEU A 117 -9.49 2.20 -0.67
C LEU A 117 -8.67 2.44 -1.95
N ASN A 118 -7.35 2.59 -1.82
CA ASN A 118 -6.47 2.71 -2.99
C ASN A 118 -6.30 1.38 -3.73
N ALA A 119 -6.33 0.23 -3.04
CA ALA A 119 -6.37 -1.08 -3.69
C ALA A 119 -7.69 -1.27 -4.47
N ILE A 120 -8.83 -0.83 -3.93
CA ILE A 120 -10.13 -0.83 -4.62
C ILE A 120 -10.05 -0.01 -5.92
N GLN A 121 -9.53 1.21 -5.85
CA GLN A 121 -9.33 2.05 -7.04
C GLN A 121 -8.37 1.37 -8.05
N GLY A 122 -7.27 0.78 -7.56
CA GLY A 122 -6.33 0.03 -8.38
C GLY A 122 -6.99 -1.14 -9.10
N ALA A 123 -7.84 -1.90 -8.40
CA ALA A 123 -8.59 -3.01 -8.96
C ALA A 123 -9.59 -2.55 -10.05
N ARG A 124 -10.28 -1.44 -9.80
CA ARG A 124 -11.17 -0.82 -10.79
C ARG A 124 -10.39 -0.38 -12.05
N LEU A 125 -9.25 0.28 -11.87
CA LEU A 125 -8.38 0.71 -12.98
C LEU A 125 -7.82 -0.48 -13.76
N ALA A 126 -7.52 -1.59 -13.10
CA ALA A 126 -7.07 -2.84 -13.72
C ALA A 126 -8.19 -3.60 -14.45
N GLY A 127 -9.45 -3.16 -14.35
CA GLY A 127 -10.59 -3.79 -15.00
C GLY A 127 -11.09 -5.06 -14.29
N ALA A 128 -10.90 -5.18 -12.98
CA ALA A 128 -11.46 -6.28 -12.21
C ALA A 128 -12.99 -6.35 -12.38
N ARG A 129 -13.53 -7.56 -12.48
CA ARG A 129 -14.96 -7.82 -12.70
C ARG A 129 -15.78 -7.55 -11.46
N ARG A 130 -15.36 -8.13 -10.34
CA ARG A 130 -15.96 -7.92 -9.03
C ARG A 130 -14.88 -7.45 -8.05
N ILE A 131 -15.24 -6.49 -7.26
CA ILE A 131 -14.36 -5.89 -6.24
C ILE A 131 -15.14 -5.89 -4.93
N ILE A 132 -14.89 -6.87 -4.07
CA ILE A 132 -15.58 -7.00 -2.78
C ILE A 132 -14.72 -6.37 -1.70
N ALA A 133 -15.28 -5.39 -0.99
CA ALA A 133 -14.69 -4.85 0.23
C ALA A 133 -15.21 -5.59 1.46
N VAL A 134 -14.31 -5.95 2.38
CA VAL A 134 -14.65 -6.53 3.69
C VAL A 134 -14.11 -5.61 4.78
N ASP A 135 -14.96 -5.11 5.65
CA ASP A 135 -14.56 -4.26 6.80
C ASP A 135 -15.49 -4.52 7.99
N LEU A 136 -15.08 -4.06 9.18
CA LEU A 136 -15.88 -4.15 10.41
C LEU A 136 -16.88 -2.98 10.55
N SER A 137 -16.78 -1.95 9.72
CA SER A 137 -17.58 -0.72 9.73
C SER A 137 -18.44 -0.61 8.47
N GLU A 138 -19.75 -0.49 8.63
CA GLU A 138 -20.67 -0.22 7.52
C GLU A 138 -20.38 1.13 6.84
N GLU A 139 -20.00 2.14 7.59
CA GLU A 139 -19.61 3.45 7.05
C GLU A 139 -18.43 3.33 6.07
N LYS A 140 -17.39 2.57 6.45
CA LYS A 140 -16.25 2.32 5.57
C LYS A 140 -16.61 1.51 4.34
N LEU A 141 -17.55 0.58 4.45
CA LEU A 141 -18.06 -0.17 3.30
C LEU A 141 -18.80 0.73 2.32
N ASN A 142 -19.59 1.69 2.81
CA ASN A 142 -20.25 2.68 1.96
C ASN A 142 -19.21 3.53 1.20
N ILE A 143 -18.16 4.00 1.89
CA ILE A 143 -17.05 4.71 1.26
C ILE A 143 -16.35 3.81 0.22
N ALA A 144 -16.15 2.53 0.53
CA ALA A 144 -15.54 1.59 -0.42
C ALA A 144 -16.33 1.46 -1.72
N ILE A 145 -17.66 1.46 -1.65
CA ILE A 145 -18.53 1.47 -2.84
C ILE A 145 -18.32 2.75 -3.66
N GLU A 146 -18.27 3.91 -3.01
CA GLU A 146 -17.98 5.18 -3.71
C GLU A 146 -16.62 5.17 -4.42
N PHE A 147 -15.63 4.50 -3.83
CA PHE A 147 -14.29 4.34 -4.41
C PHE A 147 -14.21 3.25 -5.49
N GLY A 148 -15.28 2.48 -5.70
CA GLY A 148 -15.39 1.55 -6.82
C GLY A 148 -15.48 0.08 -6.45
N ALA A 149 -15.69 -0.27 -5.17
CA ALA A 149 -16.08 -1.62 -4.82
C ALA A 149 -17.47 -1.94 -5.41
N THR A 150 -17.64 -3.18 -5.89
CA THR A 150 -18.94 -3.65 -6.40
C THR A 150 -19.87 -4.11 -5.30
N ASP A 151 -19.29 -4.55 -4.17
CA ASP A 151 -20.00 -5.08 -3.02
C ASP A 151 -19.24 -4.79 -1.72
N GLY A 152 -20.00 -4.67 -0.62
CA GLY A 152 -19.49 -4.61 0.73
C GLY A 152 -19.92 -5.83 1.54
N ILE A 153 -19.06 -6.34 2.42
CA ILE A 153 -19.37 -7.41 3.37
C ILE A 153 -18.93 -6.98 4.76
N LEU A 154 -19.86 -6.97 5.71
CA LEU A 154 -19.56 -6.69 7.11
C LEU A 154 -18.86 -7.88 7.74
N GLY A 155 -17.59 -7.71 8.12
CA GLY A 155 -16.71 -8.77 8.64
C GLY A 155 -17.07 -9.27 10.05
N THR A 156 -17.97 -8.59 10.76
CA THR A 156 -18.44 -8.97 12.10
C THR A 156 -19.52 -10.06 12.10
N LYS A 157 -20.10 -10.38 10.96
CA LYS A 157 -21.23 -11.31 10.84
C LYS A 157 -20.80 -12.64 10.20
N GLY A 158 -20.89 -13.73 10.97
CA GLY A 158 -20.74 -15.08 10.46
C GLY A 158 -19.36 -15.40 9.82
N SER A 159 -19.42 -15.97 8.64
CA SER A 159 -18.23 -16.35 7.86
C SER A 159 -18.14 -15.47 6.60
N PRO A 160 -17.48 -14.32 6.64
CA PRO A 160 -17.46 -13.37 5.52
C PRO A 160 -16.96 -13.99 4.20
N TRP A 161 -16.05 -14.97 4.28
CA TRP A 161 -15.54 -15.70 3.10
C TRP A 161 -16.60 -16.54 2.39
N LYS A 162 -17.57 -17.13 3.14
CA LYS A 162 -18.68 -17.88 2.53
C LYS A 162 -19.58 -16.95 1.74
N LEU A 163 -19.94 -15.82 2.32
CA LEU A 163 -20.76 -14.80 1.66
C LEU A 163 -20.04 -14.20 0.43
N ALA A 164 -18.72 -14.00 0.53
CA ALA A 164 -17.94 -13.54 -0.61
C ALA A 164 -17.95 -14.57 -1.76
N LYS A 165 -17.76 -15.85 -1.46
CA LYS A 165 -17.81 -16.94 -2.45
C LYS A 165 -19.20 -17.08 -3.10
N GLU A 166 -20.25 -16.90 -2.33
CA GLU A 166 -21.62 -16.89 -2.86
C GLU A 166 -21.81 -15.75 -3.87
N LYS A 167 -21.38 -14.53 -3.50
CA LYS A 167 -21.46 -13.36 -4.39
C LYS A 167 -20.64 -13.50 -5.67
N LEU A 168 -19.49 -14.18 -5.61
CA LEU A 168 -18.61 -14.39 -6.77
C LEU A 168 -19.01 -15.59 -7.62
N GLY A 169 -19.83 -16.51 -7.10
CA GLY A 169 -20.08 -17.83 -7.70
C GLY A 169 -18.85 -18.76 -7.59
N GLY A 170 -17.95 -18.47 -6.64
CA GLY A 170 -16.68 -19.18 -6.44
C GLY A 170 -15.73 -18.39 -5.55
N GLY A 171 -14.43 -18.67 -5.62
CA GLY A 171 -13.41 -17.89 -4.91
C GLY A 171 -12.89 -16.70 -5.73
N ALA A 172 -12.13 -15.83 -5.09
CA ALA A 172 -11.47 -14.70 -5.75
C ALA A 172 -10.11 -15.09 -6.35
N ASP A 173 -9.71 -14.41 -7.42
CA ASP A 173 -8.37 -14.55 -8.01
C ASP A 173 -7.29 -13.94 -7.11
N ALA A 174 -7.64 -12.88 -6.38
CA ALA A 174 -6.73 -12.27 -5.42
C ALA A 174 -7.46 -11.72 -4.20
N VAL A 175 -6.80 -11.84 -3.03
CA VAL A 175 -7.23 -11.27 -1.75
C VAL A 175 -6.16 -10.32 -1.26
N PHE A 176 -6.51 -9.06 -1.03
CA PHE A 176 -5.61 -8.03 -0.50
C PHE A 176 -5.93 -7.79 0.98
N VAL A 177 -4.97 -8.07 1.86
CA VAL A 177 -5.14 -7.86 3.30
C VAL A 177 -4.46 -6.56 3.71
N SER A 178 -5.23 -5.51 3.95
CA SER A 178 -4.71 -4.19 4.32
C SER A 178 -4.78 -3.90 5.83
N VAL A 179 -5.15 -4.90 6.63
CA VAL A 179 -5.22 -4.82 8.09
C VAL A 179 -4.15 -5.69 8.73
N GLY A 180 -3.63 -5.26 9.89
CA GLY A 180 -2.57 -5.98 10.61
C GLY A 180 -3.09 -6.95 11.67
N ALA A 181 -4.23 -7.61 11.46
CA ALA A 181 -4.78 -8.59 12.40
C ALA A 181 -4.41 -10.02 11.98
N VAL A 182 -3.72 -10.76 12.84
CA VAL A 182 -3.27 -12.15 12.57
C VAL A 182 -4.43 -13.04 12.15
N SER A 183 -5.56 -12.99 12.85
CA SER A 183 -6.75 -13.78 12.53
C SER A 183 -7.29 -13.54 11.10
N VAL A 184 -7.02 -12.39 10.52
CA VAL A 184 -7.40 -12.10 9.13
C VAL A 184 -6.45 -12.80 8.17
N TYR A 185 -5.17 -12.88 8.47
CA TYR A 185 -4.21 -13.64 7.65
C TYR A 185 -4.55 -15.12 7.61
N ASP A 186 -4.94 -15.72 8.74
CA ASP A 186 -5.34 -17.11 8.83
C ASP A 186 -6.59 -17.42 7.97
N THR A 187 -7.49 -16.46 7.86
CA THR A 187 -8.75 -16.63 7.13
C THR A 187 -8.68 -16.16 5.67
N ALA A 188 -7.70 -15.34 5.30
CA ALA A 188 -7.57 -14.80 3.94
C ALA A 188 -7.55 -15.88 2.83
N PRO A 189 -6.86 -17.04 2.99
CA PRO A 189 -6.89 -18.11 2.00
C PRO A 189 -8.28 -18.69 1.75
N LEU A 190 -9.19 -18.61 2.73
CA LEU A 190 -10.55 -19.14 2.62
C LEU A 190 -11.41 -18.39 1.58
N TYR A 191 -11.01 -17.19 1.19
CA TYR A 191 -11.70 -16.40 0.16
C TYR A 191 -11.27 -16.78 -1.27
N LEU A 192 -10.16 -17.49 -1.45
CA LEU A 192 -9.57 -17.73 -2.77
C LEU A 192 -10.29 -18.79 -3.59
N ALA A 193 -10.20 -18.61 -4.90
CA ALA A 193 -10.35 -19.67 -5.89
C ALA A 193 -9.08 -20.54 -5.95
N GLN A 194 -9.15 -21.68 -6.64
CA GLN A 194 -7.96 -22.47 -6.95
C GLN A 194 -7.00 -21.65 -7.83
N GLY A 195 -5.73 -21.60 -7.44
CA GLY A 195 -4.72 -20.79 -8.12
C GLY A 195 -4.75 -19.30 -7.78
N GLY A 196 -5.65 -18.87 -6.89
CA GLY A 196 -5.68 -17.48 -6.40
C GLY A 196 -4.51 -17.16 -5.47
N GLN A 197 -4.30 -15.86 -5.22
CA GLN A 197 -3.18 -15.36 -4.42
C GLN A 197 -3.63 -14.44 -3.28
N VAL A 198 -2.93 -14.47 -2.15
CA VAL A 198 -3.08 -13.50 -1.06
C VAL A 198 -1.94 -12.49 -1.13
N VAL A 199 -2.28 -11.21 -1.09
CA VAL A 199 -1.31 -10.10 -1.00
C VAL A 199 -1.44 -9.44 0.37
N MET A 200 -0.41 -9.58 1.19
CA MET A 200 -0.36 -9.02 2.54
C MET A 200 0.22 -7.62 2.51
N LEU A 201 -0.56 -6.62 2.94
CA LEU A 201 -0.20 -5.20 2.97
C LEU A 201 -0.16 -4.65 4.40
N GLY A 202 -1.03 -5.16 5.25
CA GLY A 202 -1.06 -4.80 6.65
C GLY A 202 0.19 -5.33 7.38
N MET A 203 0.62 -4.63 8.44
CA MET A 203 1.69 -5.10 9.31
C MET A 203 1.11 -5.50 10.65
N THR A 204 1.37 -6.74 11.06
CA THR A 204 1.04 -7.23 12.41
C THR A 204 2.01 -6.65 13.43
N LYS A 205 1.65 -6.66 14.69
CA LYS A 205 2.61 -6.34 15.77
C LYS A 205 3.68 -7.43 15.83
N THR A 206 4.91 -7.03 16.13
CA THR A 206 6.09 -7.92 16.10
C THR A 206 5.99 -9.12 17.05
N ASN A 207 5.22 -9.00 18.12
CA ASN A 207 4.99 -10.04 19.13
C ASN A 207 3.73 -10.90 18.87
N GLU A 208 3.02 -10.66 17.80
CA GLU A 208 1.82 -11.42 17.41
C GLU A 208 2.09 -12.40 16.25
N LEU A 209 3.31 -12.38 15.68
CA LEU A 209 3.73 -13.37 14.71
C LEU A 209 4.14 -14.64 15.45
N ALA A 210 3.34 -15.68 15.35
CA ALA A 210 3.65 -17.03 15.83
C ALA A 210 4.44 -17.81 14.78
#